data_5c78ec82cddc8474010c5b2213db2480
#
_entry.id   5c78ec82cddc8474010c5b2213db2480
#
_cell.length_a   1.000
_cell.length_b   1.000
_cell.length_c   1.000
_cell.angle_alpha   90.00
_cell.angle_beta   90.00
_cell.angle_gamma   90.00
#
_symmetry.space_group_name_H-M   'P 1'
#
loop_
_entity.id
_entity.type
_entity.pdbx_description
1 polymer ?
#
loop_
_entity_poly.entity_id
_entity_poly.type
_entity_poly.pdbx_seq_one_letter_code
_entity_poly.pdbx_strand_id
1 'polypeptide(L)'
;VLSASMNFSTIYWPSLAGLFGAPAALLGAVGIALIILLWSELFGCLNPFRVALYFSGGLVAGALVLWLFKGLAIPWLWVCTCLIPVVSLECLRRAYAALPDNERPRPSWGTFSFPWKPIAVVALYSVAYGLCESVFGGELGIHSGLGCVVAAGAVYLVVCLRRDRLHLSFTYYAACPLLLASLVPLGAVLPFGGEIASFCALGAYTLVLIAIMVVLSNMTYQYGFNAVWLFGIERAVRLVSVQLGLEANETLAEFSFGYGALCIAVAAAVVVATFLFLSEKQLTTPW
;
A
#
# COMPACT_ATOMS: atom_id res chain seq x y z
N VAL A 1 5.33 14.47 -14.89
CA VAL A 1 6.37 14.84 -15.86
C VAL A 1 7.23 15.97 -15.32
N LEU A 2 6.67 17.17 -15.02
CA LEU A 2 7.46 18.33 -14.55
C LEU A 2 8.29 18.01 -13.31
N SER A 3 7.71 17.41 -12.28
CA SER A 3 8.41 16.96 -11.06
C SER A 3 9.57 16.00 -11.39
N ALA A 4 9.33 15.01 -12.26
CA ALA A 4 10.39 14.08 -12.68
C ALA A 4 11.53 14.84 -13.39
N SER A 5 11.22 15.75 -14.30
CA SER A 5 12.24 16.54 -14.99
C SER A 5 13.05 17.41 -14.03
N MET A 6 12.41 18.04 -13.04
CA MET A 6 13.10 18.82 -12.00
C MET A 6 14.03 17.93 -11.16
N ASN A 7 13.57 16.76 -10.70
CA ASN A 7 14.39 15.82 -9.95
C ASN A 7 15.58 15.31 -10.77
N PHE A 8 15.39 14.97 -12.04
CA PHE A 8 16.48 14.52 -12.90
C PHE A 8 17.47 15.65 -13.21
N SER A 9 17.01 16.90 -13.30
CA SER A 9 17.91 18.04 -13.47
C SER A 9 18.89 18.18 -12.30
N THR A 10 18.48 17.86 -11.07
CA THR A 10 19.37 17.93 -9.89
C THR A 10 20.48 16.87 -9.89
N ILE A 11 20.31 15.77 -10.64
CA ILE A 11 21.36 14.76 -10.81
C ILE A 11 22.51 15.29 -11.67
N TYR A 12 22.17 16.02 -12.74
CA TYR A 12 23.16 16.58 -13.66
C TYR A 12 23.73 17.92 -13.16
N TRP A 13 22.95 18.70 -12.43
CA TRP A 13 23.32 19.99 -11.85
C TRP A 13 23.00 20.02 -10.35
N PRO A 14 23.88 19.48 -9.49
CA PRO A 14 23.66 19.43 -8.05
C PRO A 14 23.44 20.80 -7.38
N SER A 15 23.97 21.86 -7.99
CA SER A 15 23.74 23.25 -7.53
C SER A 15 22.26 23.67 -7.57
N LEU A 16 21.44 23.03 -8.40
CA LEU A 16 20.01 23.30 -8.49
C LEU A 16 19.17 22.52 -7.47
N ALA A 17 19.78 21.61 -6.71
CA ALA A 17 19.07 20.76 -5.75
C ALA A 17 18.32 21.58 -4.69
N GLY A 18 18.91 22.65 -4.16
CA GLY A 18 18.28 23.56 -3.22
C GLY A 18 17.07 24.31 -3.79
N LEU A 19 17.08 24.59 -5.09
CA LEU A 19 16.00 25.32 -5.77
C LEU A 19 14.87 24.39 -6.21
N PHE A 20 15.18 23.23 -6.75
CA PHE A 20 14.22 22.32 -7.38
C PHE A 20 13.73 21.20 -6.45
N GLY A 21 14.44 20.86 -5.39
CA GLY A 21 14.11 19.74 -4.53
C GLY A 21 12.70 19.81 -3.93
N ALA A 22 12.41 20.87 -3.19
CA ALA A 22 11.10 21.05 -2.56
C ALA A 22 9.95 21.23 -3.58
N PRO A 23 10.06 22.07 -4.62
CA PRO A 23 9.02 22.17 -5.65
C PRO A 23 8.79 20.86 -6.40
N ALA A 24 9.84 20.11 -6.71
CA ALA A 24 9.72 18.81 -7.37
C ALA A 24 8.98 17.79 -6.50
N ALA A 25 9.30 17.74 -5.19
CA ALA A 25 8.65 16.86 -4.24
C ALA A 25 7.15 17.18 -4.12
N LEU A 26 6.80 18.46 -3.97
CA LEU A 26 5.40 18.90 -3.87
C LEU A 26 4.60 18.58 -5.14
N LEU A 27 5.13 18.92 -6.31
CA LEU A 27 4.46 18.63 -7.59
C LEU A 27 4.33 17.13 -7.82
N GLY A 28 5.34 16.35 -7.43
CA GLY A 28 5.31 14.89 -7.49
C GLY A 28 4.25 14.30 -6.57
N ALA A 29 4.20 14.74 -5.33
CA ALA A 29 3.24 14.28 -4.34
C ALA A 29 1.80 14.56 -4.77
N VAL A 30 1.50 15.78 -5.21
CA VAL A 30 0.18 16.16 -5.73
C VAL A 30 -0.18 15.33 -6.97
N GLY A 31 0.73 15.19 -7.92
CA GLY A 31 0.48 14.42 -9.15
C GLY A 31 0.20 12.94 -8.86
N ILE A 32 0.97 12.32 -7.97
CA ILE A 32 0.76 10.93 -7.56
C ILE A 32 -0.56 10.78 -6.80
N ALA A 33 -0.86 11.69 -5.88
CA ALA A 33 -2.12 11.67 -5.13
C ALA A 33 -3.34 11.73 -6.06
N LEU A 34 -3.34 12.63 -7.04
CA LEU A 34 -4.43 12.73 -8.02
C LEU A 34 -4.60 11.45 -8.84
N ILE A 35 -3.51 10.85 -9.34
CA ILE A 35 -3.58 9.58 -10.08
C ILE A 35 -4.14 8.47 -9.19
N ILE A 36 -3.69 8.37 -7.95
CA ILE A 36 -4.19 7.37 -7.00
C ILE A 36 -5.69 7.55 -6.74
N LEU A 37 -6.17 8.77 -6.55
CA LEU A 37 -7.58 9.05 -6.30
C LEU A 37 -8.44 8.70 -7.52
N LEU A 38 -7.98 8.99 -8.74
CA LEU A 38 -8.67 8.60 -9.97
C LEU A 38 -8.78 7.08 -10.13
N TRP A 39 -7.71 6.33 -9.84
CA TRP A 39 -7.76 4.86 -9.82
C TRP A 39 -8.68 4.34 -8.71
N SER A 40 -8.68 4.99 -7.55
CA SER A 40 -9.54 4.62 -6.43
C SER A 40 -11.03 4.80 -6.76
N GLU A 41 -11.37 5.86 -7.47
CA GLU A 41 -12.73 6.09 -7.99
C GLU A 41 -13.15 4.96 -8.94
N LEU A 42 -12.26 4.56 -9.88
CA LEU A 42 -12.52 3.41 -10.75
C LEU A 42 -12.72 2.12 -9.95
N PHE A 43 -11.85 1.85 -8.96
CA PHE A 43 -12.00 0.67 -8.10
C PHE A 43 -13.31 0.67 -7.30
N GLY A 44 -13.78 1.86 -6.89
CA GLY A 44 -15.08 2.01 -6.24
C GLY A 44 -16.28 1.64 -7.09
N CYS A 45 -16.12 1.59 -8.43
CA CYS A 45 -17.16 1.16 -9.37
C CYS A 45 -17.11 -0.34 -9.67
N LEU A 46 -16.05 -1.04 -9.26
CA LEU A 46 -15.84 -2.44 -9.58
C LEU A 46 -16.33 -3.38 -8.47
N ASN A 47 -16.82 -4.55 -8.87
CA ASN A 47 -17.11 -5.63 -7.94
C ASN A 47 -15.84 -6.01 -7.14
N PRO A 48 -15.94 -6.29 -5.83
CA PRO A 48 -14.82 -6.67 -4.95
C PRO A 48 -13.88 -7.72 -5.51
N PHE A 49 -14.42 -8.71 -6.23
CA PHE A 49 -13.63 -9.74 -6.90
C PHE A 49 -12.70 -9.16 -7.98
N ARG A 50 -13.22 -8.27 -8.83
CA ARG A 50 -12.42 -7.58 -9.87
C ARG A 50 -11.36 -6.67 -9.24
N VAL A 51 -11.70 -6.01 -8.13
CA VAL A 51 -10.73 -5.18 -7.38
C VAL A 51 -9.60 -6.04 -6.85
N ALA A 52 -9.89 -7.17 -6.20
CA ALA A 52 -8.86 -8.09 -5.72
C ALA A 52 -7.94 -8.56 -6.85
N LEU A 53 -8.51 -8.92 -8.01
CA LEU A 53 -7.77 -9.39 -9.18
C LEU A 53 -6.88 -8.30 -9.77
N TYR A 54 -7.46 -7.14 -10.08
CA TYR A 54 -6.72 -6.06 -10.76
C TYR A 54 -5.71 -5.38 -9.85
N PHE A 55 -6.05 -5.20 -8.58
CA PHE A 55 -5.15 -4.55 -7.64
C PHE A 55 -3.95 -5.46 -7.31
N SER A 56 -4.16 -6.76 -7.03
CA SER A 56 -3.06 -7.70 -6.80
C SER A 56 -2.19 -7.90 -8.04
N GLY A 57 -2.80 -8.03 -9.22
CA GLY A 57 -2.06 -8.09 -10.49
C GLY A 57 -1.26 -6.81 -10.77
N GLY A 58 -1.84 -5.65 -10.45
CA GLY A 58 -1.17 -4.35 -10.55
C GLY A 58 0.04 -4.22 -9.61
N LEU A 59 -0.04 -4.74 -8.39
CA LEU A 59 1.09 -4.77 -7.45
C LEU A 59 2.23 -5.65 -7.96
N VAL A 60 1.93 -6.84 -8.48
CA VAL A 60 2.93 -7.71 -9.11
C VAL A 60 3.59 -7.03 -10.30
N ALA A 61 2.81 -6.46 -11.20
CA ALA A 61 3.32 -5.74 -12.37
C ALA A 61 4.16 -4.53 -11.96
N GLY A 62 3.71 -3.76 -10.96
CA GLY A 62 4.44 -2.61 -10.41
C GLY A 62 5.79 -3.01 -9.82
N ALA A 63 5.83 -4.09 -9.05
CA ALA A 63 7.08 -4.61 -8.48
C ALA A 63 8.07 -5.08 -9.56
N LEU A 64 7.58 -5.72 -10.63
CA LEU A 64 8.40 -6.11 -11.78
C LEU A 64 8.96 -4.88 -12.52
N VAL A 65 8.14 -3.84 -12.71
CA VAL A 65 8.59 -2.58 -13.33
C VAL A 65 9.67 -1.91 -12.47
N LEU A 66 9.49 -1.86 -11.14
CA LEU A 66 10.50 -1.32 -10.23
C LEU A 66 11.81 -2.11 -10.29
N TRP A 67 11.73 -3.43 -10.41
CA TRP A 67 12.91 -4.27 -10.56
C TRP A 67 13.64 -3.99 -11.88
N LEU A 68 12.91 -3.87 -12.99
CA LEU A 68 13.48 -3.50 -14.29
C LEU A 68 14.14 -2.11 -14.26
N PHE A 69 13.57 -1.16 -13.53
CA PHE A 69 14.10 0.20 -13.41
C PHE A 69 15.47 0.24 -12.72
N LYS A 70 15.78 -0.70 -11.81
CA LYS A 70 17.09 -0.78 -11.16
C LYS A 70 18.24 -1.03 -12.15
N GLY A 71 17.96 -1.64 -13.31
CA GLY A 71 18.96 -1.90 -14.37
C GLY A 71 19.04 -0.83 -15.45
N LEU A 72 18.21 0.22 -15.41
CA LEU A 72 18.19 1.23 -16.46
C LEU A 72 19.20 2.35 -16.20
N ALA A 73 19.85 2.81 -17.29
CA ALA A 73 20.65 4.03 -17.26
C ALA A 73 19.74 5.26 -16.99
N ILE A 74 20.30 6.28 -16.34
CA ILE A 74 19.61 7.49 -15.89
C ILE A 74 18.74 8.14 -16.97
N PRO A 75 19.19 8.33 -18.24
CA PRO A 75 18.35 8.94 -19.28
C PRO A 75 17.09 8.10 -19.59
N TRP A 76 17.22 6.77 -19.64
CA TRP A 76 16.09 5.88 -19.88
C TRP A 76 15.14 5.83 -18.70
N LEU A 77 15.68 5.88 -17.48
CA LEU A 77 14.88 5.97 -16.26
C LEU A 77 14.03 7.24 -16.25
N TRP A 78 14.60 8.39 -16.66
CA TRP A 78 13.84 9.63 -16.82
C TRP A 78 12.70 9.50 -17.82
N VAL A 79 12.97 8.98 -19.02
CA VAL A 79 11.93 8.77 -20.06
C VAL A 79 10.80 7.87 -19.52
N CYS A 80 11.15 6.74 -18.93
CA CYS A 80 10.16 5.81 -18.37
C CYS A 80 9.34 6.45 -17.26
N THR A 81 9.99 7.18 -16.34
CA THR A 81 9.29 7.88 -15.23
C THR A 81 8.34 8.96 -15.74
N CYS A 82 8.66 9.62 -16.85
CA CYS A 82 7.76 10.59 -17.49
C CYS A 82 6.60 9.91 -18.23
N LEU A 83 6.82 8.72 -18.81
CA LEU A 83 5.80 7.99 -19.56
C LEU A 83 4.77 7.30 -18.67
N ILE A 84 5.17 6.76 -17.52
CA ILE A 84 4.27 6.02 -16.62
C ILE A 84 2.97 6.79 -16.29
N PRO A 85 2.99 8.06 -15.85
CA PRO A 85 1.76 8.80 -15.56
C PRO A 85 0.87 8.96 -16.79
N VAL A 86 1.45 9.17 -17.97
CA VAL A 86 0.70 9.33 -19.22
C VAL A 86 0.01 8.02 -19.61
N VAL A 87 0.76 6.91 -19.57
CA VAL A 87 0.20 5.56 -19.83
C VAL A 87 -0.86 5.22 -18.80
N SER A 88 -0.63 5.52 -17.52
CA SER A 88 -1.60 5.29 -16.45
C SER A 88 -2.92 6.04 -16.70
N LEU A 89 -2.86 7.31 -17.08
CA LEU A 89 -4.06 8.10 -17.39
C LEU A 89 -4.79 7.58 -18.63
N GLU A 90 -4.06 7.16 -19.66
CA GLU A 90 -4.69 6.57 -20.85
C GLU A 90 -5.35 5.21 -20.55
N CYS A 91 -4.70 4.37 -19.73
CA CYS A 91 -5.30 3.11 -19.26
C CYS A 91 -6.59 3.38 -18.47
N LEU A 92 -6.54 4.37 -17.57
CA LEU A 92 -7.69 4.79 -16.77
C LEU A 92 -8.83 5.28 -17.67
N ARG A 93 -8.54 6.14 -18.64
CA ARG A 93 -9.53 6.64 -19.62
C ARG A 93 -10.21 5.50 -20.38
N ARG A 94 -9.42 4.52 -20.84
CA ARG A 94 -9.96 3.32 -21.51
C ARG A 94 -10.79 2.45 -20.58
N ALA A 95 -10.37 2.29 -19.34
CA ALA A 95 -11.10 1.52 -18.33
C ALA A 95 -12.47 2.15 -18.04
N TYR A 96 -12.55 3.48 -17.88
CA TYR A 96 -13.82 4.18 -17.71
C TYR A 96 -14.72 4.08 -18.96
N ALA A 97 -14.15 4.15 -20.17
CA ALA A 97 -14.91 3.98 -21.39
C ALA A 97 -15.50 2.57 -21.57
N ALA A 98 -14.82 1.56 -21.00
CA ALA A 98 -15.28 0.18 -21.01
C ALA A 98 -16.31 -0.16 -19.92
N LEU A 99 -16.52 0.71 -18.93
CA LEU A 99 -17.51 0.52 -17.88
C LEU A 99 -18.93 0.71 -18.42
N PRO A 100 -19.86 -0.23 -18.15
CA PRO A 100 -21.27 -0.05 -18.44
C PRO A 100 -21.84 1.18 -17.71
N ASP A 101 -22.81 1.86 -18.30
CA ASP A 101 -23.39 3.09 -17.74
C ASP A 101 -24.02 2.89 -16.36
N ASN A 102 -24.52 1.68 -16.05
CA ASN A 102 -25.10 1.33 -14.75
C ASN A 102 -24.05 1.10 -13.66
N GLU A 103 -22.78 0.85 -14.01
CA GLU A 103 -21.67 0.67 -13.07
C GLU A 103 -20.88 1.97 -12.86
N ARG A 104 -21.18 3.06 -13.60
CA ARG A 104 -20.49 4.34 -13.42
C ARG A 104 -20.79 4.97 -12.05
N PRO A 105 -19.83 5.73 -11.49
CA PRO A 105 -20.01 6.35 -10.18
C PRO A 105 -21.22 7.25 -10.18
N ARG A 106 -22.12 7.02 -9.24
CA ARG A 106 -23.26 7.91 -9.00
C ARG A 106 -22.90 8.87 -7.88
N PRO A 107 -23.15 10.17 -8.04
CA PRO A 107 -22.94 11.10 -6.94
C PRO A 107 -23.88 10.73 -5.81
N SER A 108 -23.34 10.19 -4.72
CA SER A 108 -24.12 9.90 -3.52
C SER A 108 -23.85 10.96 -2.46
N TRP A 109 -24.91 11.64 -2.04
CA TRP A 109 -24.92 12.64 -0.97
C TRP A 109 -25.54 12.04 0.31
N GLY A 110 -25.48 10.72 0.46
CA GLY A 110 -26.06 10.05 1.62
C GLY A 110 -25.35 10.40 2.93
N THR A 111 -26.05 10.18 4.05
CA THR A 111 -25.49 10.34 5.39
C THR A 111 -24.29 9.40 5.54
N PHE A 112 -23.13 10.02 5.74
CA PHE A 112 -21.87 9.31 5.81
C PHE A 112 -21.58 8.84 7.24
N SER A 113 -21.40 7.55 7.39
CA SER A 113 -20.85 6.97 8.62
C SER A 113 -19.39 6.58 8.36
N PHE A 114 -18.48 7.15 9.12
CA PHE A 114 -17.03 6.97 8.92
C PHE A 114 -16.59 5.53 9.25
N PRO A 115 -15.97 4.79 8.33
CA PRO A 115 -15.54 3.42 8.56
C PRO A 115 -14.22 3.38 9.35
N TRP A 116 -14.26 3.80 10.61
CA TRP A 116 -13.07 3.94 11.44
C TRP A 116 -12.33 2.61 11.67
N LYS A 117 -13.02 1.46 11.71
CA LYS A 117 -12.41 0.15 11.97
C LYS A 117 -11.39 -0.28 10.91
N PRO A 118 -11.75 -0.36 9.62
CA PRO A 118 -10.75 -0.70 8.59
C PRO A 118 -9.61 0.34 8.53
N ILE A 119 -9.90 1.61 8.77
CA ILE A 119 -8.88 2.66 8.78
C ILE A 119 -7.93 2.51 9.98
N ALA A 120 -8.45 2.16 11.16
CA ALA A 120 -7.63 1.88 12.33
C ALA A 120 -6.71 0.65 12.13
N VAL A 121 -7.22 -0.40 11.48
CA VAL A 121 -6.39 -1.57 11.13
C VAL A 121 -5.27 -1.17 10.18
N VAL A 122 -5.57 -0.42 9.11
CA VAL A 122 -4.52 0.07 8.19
C VAL A 122 -3.49 0.90 8.93
N ALA A 123 -3.92 1.83 9.79
CA ALA A 123 -3.02 2.67 10.56
C ALA A 123 -2.05 1.82 11.38
N LEU A 124 -2.57 0.83 12.09
CA LEU A 124 -1.78 -0.02 12.96
C LEU A 124 -0.77 -0.90 12.20
N TYR A 125 -1.21 -1.54 11.10
CA TYR A 125 -0.31 -2.31 10.24
C TYR A 125 0.73 -1.41 9.56
N SER A 126 0.39 -0.16 9.26
CA SER A 126 1.32 0.81 8.67
C SER A 126 2.38 1.28 9.66
N VAL A 127 2.01 1.51 10.93
CA VAL A 127 2.99 1.78 12.00
C VAL A 127 3.93 0.60 12.16
N ALA A 128 3.39 -0.61 12.24
CA ALA A 128 4.18 -1.83 12.38
C ALA A 128 5.15 -2.03 11.20
N TYR A 129 4.68 -1.78 9.97
CA TYR A 129 5.53 -1.81 8.78
C TYR A 129 6.63 -0.75 8.84
N GLY A 130 6.32 0.50 9.22
CA GLY A 130 7.31 1.56 9.36
C GLY A 130 8.38 1.24 10.40
N LEU A 131 8.01 0.64 11.52
CA LEU A 131 8.96 0.14 12.53
C LEU A 131 9.94 -0.90 11.96
N CYS A 132 9.45 -1.82 11.12
CA CYS A 132 10.28 -2.84 10.50
C CYS A 132 11.18 -2.26 9.40
N GLU A 133 10.67 -1.33 8.59
CA GLU A 133 11.36 -0.80 7.42
C GLU A 133 12.65 -0.07 7.79
N SER A 134 12.66 0.68 8.88
CA SER A 134 13.86 1.42 9.29
C SER A 134 14.97 0.51 9.83
N VAL A 135 14.66 -0.62 10.46
CA VAL A 135 15.65 -1.60 10.90
C VAL A 135 16.39 -2.21 9.71
N PHE A 136 15.71 -2.36 8.58
CA PHE A 136 16.22 -3.03 7.38
C PHE A 136 16.53 -2.05 6.23
N GLY A 137 16.23 -0.76 6.41
CA GLY A 137 16.25 0.28 5.37
C GLY A 137 17.61 0.63 4.79
N GLY A 138 18.72 0.25 5.44
CA GLY A 138 20.07 0.49 4.93
C GLY A 138 20.48 -0.41 3.76
N GLU A 139 19.88 -1.58 3.62
CA GLU A 139 20.27 -2.60 2.65
C GLU A 139 19.10 -3.18 1.85
N LEU A 140 18.01 -2.43 1.71
CA LEU A 140 16.81 -2.86 0.96
C LEU A 140 17.13 -3.18 -0.50
N GLY A 141 17.86 -4.28 -0.68
CA GLY A 141 18.09 -4.92 -1.94
C GLY A 141 16.82 -5.56 -2.52
N ILE A 142 17.03 -6.41 -3.49
CA ILE A 142 16.03 -7.16 -4.26
C ILE A 142 14.99 -7.88 -3.36
N HIS A 143 15.37 -8.24 -2.13
CA HIS A 143 14.58 -9.09 -1.23
C HIS A 143 13.29 -8.44 -0.69
N SER A 144 13.26 -7.13 -0.45
CA SER A 144 12.04 -6.46 0.03
C SER A 144 10.91 -6.48 -1.01
N GLY A 145 11.25 -6.34 -2.30
CA GLY A 145 10.27 -6.42 -3.38
C GLY A 145 9.63 -7.81 -3.54
N LEU A 146 10.35 -8.88 -3.17
CA LEU A 146 9.85 -10.25 -3.26
C LEU A 146 8.66 -10.52 -2.33
N GLY A 147 8.66 -9.94 -1.12
CA GLY A 147 7.53 -10.06 -0.19
C GLY A 147 6.22 -9.56 -0.81
N CYS A 148 6.27 -8.43 -1.50
CA CYS A 148 5.12 -7.87 -2.23
C CYS A 148 4.71 -8.79 -3.39
N VAL A 149 5.65 -9.24 -4.22
CA VAL A 149 5.37 -10.10 -5.39
C VAL A 149 4.74 -11.42 -4.96
N VAL A 150 5.30 -12.07 -3.94
CA VAL A 150 4.78 -13.36 -3.45
C VAL A 150 3.41 -13.20 -2.83
N ALA A 151 3.21 -12.20 -1.97
CA ALA A 151 1.93 -11.96 -1.32
C ALA A 151 0.83 -11.57 -2.32
N ALA A 152 1.11 -10.61 -3.19
CA ALA A 152 0.16 -10.18 -4.22
C ALA A 152 -0.08 -11.28 -5.26
N GLY A 153 0.97 -12.00 -5.67
CA GLY A 153 0.88 -13.15 -6.59
C GLY A 153 0.05 -14.29 -6.03
N ALA A 154 0.21 -14.60 -4.73
CA ALA A 154 -0.61 -15.61 -4.06
C ALA A 154 -2.09 -15.22 -4.06
N VAL A 155 -2.42 -13.97 -3.72
CA VAL A 155 -3.81 -13.49 -3.80
C VAL A 155 -4.34 -13.56 -5.22
N TYR A 156 -3.57 -13.09 -6.21
CA TYR A 156 -3.94 -13.14 -7.62
C TYR A 156 -4.27 -14.56 -8.07
N LEU A 157 -3.41 -15.53 -7.74
CA LEU A 157 -3.61 -16.95 -8.08
C LEU A 157 -4.84 -17.53 -7.38
N VAL A 158 -5.02 -17.26 -6.09
CA VAL A 158 -6.21 -17.72 -5.35
C VAL A 158 -7.49 -17.17 -5.97
N VAL A 159 -7.50 -15.90 -6.35
CA VAL A 159 -8.64 -15.26 -7.04
C VAL A 159 -8.89 -15.92 -8.39
N CYS A 160 -7.85 -16.20 -9.19
CA CYS A 160 -8.00 -16.88 -10.49
C CYS A 160 -8.52 -18.32 -10.36
N LEU A 161 -8.05 -19.06 -9.34
CA LEU A 161 -8.39 -20.49 -9.16
C LEU A 161 -9.74 -20.68 -8.48
N ARG A 162 -10.13 -19.79 -7.57
CA ARG A 162 -11.37 -19.90 -6.78
C ARG A 162 -12.39 -18.82 -7.17
N ARG A 163 -12.81 -18.83 -8.41
CA ARG A 163 -13.65 -17.82 -9.04
C ARG A 163 -14.99 -17.56 -8.31
N ASP A 164 -15.51 -18.52 -7.56
CA ASP A 164 -16.86 -18.45 -6.99
C ASP A 164 -16.92 -18.11 -5.49
N ARG A 165 -15.80 -18.14 -4.76
CA ARG A 165 -15.78 -17.90 -3.31
C ARG A 165 -14.51 -17.15 -2.89
N LEU A 166 -14.59 -15.83 -2.91
CA LEU A 166 -13.53 -14.99 -2.37
C LEU A 166 -13.70 -14.87 -0.84
N HIS A 167 -13.06 -15.76 -0.09
CA HIS A 167 -12.93 -15.60 1.35
C HIS A 167 -11.75 -14.65 1.63
N LEU A 168 -12.02 -13.35 1.75
CA LEU A 168 -11.04 -12.33 2.12
C LEU A 168 -10.43 -12.57 3.51
N SER A 169 -11.11 -13.33 4.36
CA SER A 169 -10.59 -13.72 5.67
C SER A 169 -9.20 -14.35 5.61
N PHE A 170 -8.86 -15.08 4.55
CA PHE A 170 -7.52 -15.64 4.38
C PHE A 170 -6.42 -14.57 4.34
N THR A 171 -6.64 -13.45 3.67
CA THR A 171 -5.64 -12.37 3.55
C THR A 171 -5.32 -11.74 4.90
N TYR A 172 -6.32 -11.58 5.77
CA TYR A 172 -6.14 -11.03 7.12
C TYR A 172 -5.45 -12.02 8.05
N TYR A 173 -5.91 -13.27 8.04
CA TYR A 173 -5.33 -14.31 8.92
C TYR A 173 -3.88 -14.63 8.53
N ALA A 174 -3.51 -14.54 7.24
CA ALA A 174 -2.14 -14.74 6.81
C ALA A 174 -1.25 -13.51 7.10
N ALA A 175 -1.79 -12.30 7.06
CA ALA A 175 -1.02 -11.09 7.31
C ALA A 175 -0.54 -10.98 8.77
N CYS A 176 -1.38 -11.38 9.73
CA CYS A 176 -1.05 -11.29 11.15
C CYS A 176 0.20 -12.10 11.53
N PRO A 177 0.33 -13.41 11.28
CA PRO A 177 1.52 -14.17 11.63
C PRO A 177 2.77 -13.72 10.86
N LEU A 178 2.63 -13.27 9.61
CA LEU A 178 3.76 -12.72 8.84
C LEU A 178 4.29 -11.43 9.51
N LEU A 179 3.40 -10.54 9.95
CA LEU A 179 3.82 -9.32 10.63
C LEU A 179 4.44 -9.63 12.01
N LEU A 180 3.88 -10.57 12.76
CA LEU A 180 4.47 -11.02 14.02
C LEU A 180 5.87 -11.61 13.80
N ALA A 181 6.06 -12.40 12.77
CA ALA A 181 7.38 -12.94 12.40
C ALA A 181 8.39 -11.83 12.07
N SER A 182 7.95 -10.71 11.47
CA SER A 182 8.83 -9.57 11.16
C SER A 182 9.24 -8.76 12.39
N LEU A 183 8.40 -8.70 13.43
CA LEU A 183 8.68 -7.98 14.67
C LEU A 183 9.58 -8.77 15.65
N VAL A 184 9.76 -10.07 15.42
CA VAL A 184 10.72 -10.87 16.20
C VAL A 184 12.12 -10.56 15.71
N PRO A 185 13.13 -10.38 16.60
CA PRO A 185 14.51 -10.09 16.20
C PRO A 185 15.20 -11.31 15.59
N LEU A 186 14.70 -11.78 14.44
CA LEU A 186 15.23 -12.93 13.71
C LEU A 186 16.69 -12.71 13.28
N GLY A 187 17.10 -11.47 13.05
CA GLY A 187 18.46 -11.11 12.70
C GLY A 187 19.49 -11.43 13.77
N ALA A 188 19.08 -11.53 15.05
CA ALA A 188 19.94 -11.94 16.13
C ALA A 188 20.15 -13.47 16.22
N VAL A 189 19.26 -14.24 15.59
CA VAL A 189 19.23 -15.72 15.71
C VAL A 189 19.65 -16.41 14.41
N LEU A 190 19.33 -15.80 13.25
CA LEU A 190 19.56 -16.40 11.94
C LEU A 190 20.46 -15.51 11.08
N PRO A 191 21.38 -16.09 10.27
CA PRO A 191 22.30 -15.34 9.40
C PRO A 191 21.59 -14.49 8.31
N PHE A 192 20.35 -14.83 7.95
CA PHE A 192 19.52 -14.10 6.99
C PHE A 192 18.24 -13.55 7.65
N GLY A 193 18.23 -13.40 8.97
CA GLY A 193 17.03 -13.06 9.74
C GLY A 193 16.45 -11.70 9.36
N GLY A 194 17.28 -10.72 9.03
CA GLY A 194 16.87 -9.40 8.58
C GLY A 194 16.13 -9.44 7.24
N GLU A 195 16.61 -10.20 6.29
CA GLU A 195 15.98 -10.37 4.97
C GLU A 195 14.61 -11.07 5.07
N ILE A 196 14.55 -12.11 5.92
CA ILE A 196 13.30 -12.84 6.19
C ILE A 196 12.29 -11.92 6.86
N ALA A 197 12.72 -11.12 7.84
CA ALA A 197 11.85 -10.17 8.54
C ALA A 197 11.33 -9.09 7.58
N SER A 198 12.17 -8.52 6.72
CA SER A 198 11.77 -7.56 5.69
C SER A 198 10.78 -8.16 4.67
N PHE A 199 11.04 -9.40 4.22
CA PHE A 199 10.14 -10.15 3.36
C PHE A 199 8.77 -10.34 4.02
N CYS A 200 8.74 -10.77 5.28
CA CYS A 200 7.52 -10.99 6.04
C CYS A 200 6.76 -9.68 6.29
N ALA A 201 7.46 -8.59 6.65
CA ALA A 201 6.85 -7.28 6.88
C ALA A 201 6.14 -6.75 5.63
N LEU A 202 6.84 -6.74 4.50
CA LEU A 202 6.26 -6.25 3.24
C LEU A 202 5.17 -7.19 2.72
N GLY A 203 5.32 -8.50 2.91
CA GLY A 203 4.29 -9.48 2.57
C GLY A 203 3.01 -9.27 3.36
N ALA A 204 3.12 -9.11 4.68
CA ALA A 204 2.00 -8.83 5.57
C ALA A 204 1.30 -7.51 5.21
N TYR A 205 2.09 -6.46 5.04
CA TYR A 205 1.59 -5.14 4.65
C TYR A 205 0.84 -5.18 3.31
N THR A 206 1.39 -5.89 2.32
CA THR A 206 0.76 -6.07 0.99
C THR A 206 -0.58 -6.80 1.09
N LEU A 207 -0.66 -7.86 1.90
CA LEU A 207 -1.92 -8.60 2.12
C LEU A 207 -3.00 -7.69 2.73
N VAL A 208 -2.64 -6.91 3.75
CA VAL A 208 -3.58 -5.96 4.37
C VAL A 208 -4.00 -4.87 3.39
N LEU A 209 -3.08 -4.34 2.58
CA LEU A 209 -3.43 -3.36 1.56
C LEU A 209 -4.45 -3.89 0.56
N ILE A 210 -4.25 -5.10 0.04
CA ILE A 210 -5.20 -5.73 -0.88
C ILE A 210 -6.56 -5.90 -0.20
N ALA A 211 -6.56 -6.39 1.01
CA ALA A 211 -7.77 -6.64 1.78
C ALA A 211 -8.56 -5.34 2.02
N ILE A 212 -7.89 -4.28 2.45
CA ILE A 212 -8.52 -2.97 2.70
C ILE A 212 -9.02 -2.34 1.40
N MET A 213 -8.26 -2.42 0.31
CA MET A 213 -8.70 -1.93 -1.00
C MET A 213 -10.02 -2.61 -1.42
N VAL A 214 -10.14 -3.91 -1.20
CA VAL A 214 -11.36 -4.66 -1.51
C VAL A 214 -12.51 -4.27 -0.59
N VAL A 215 -12.26 -4.09 0.72
CA VAL A 215 -13.29 -3.67 1.68
C VAL A 215 -13.80 -2.27 1.35
N LEU A 216 -12.91 -1.29 1.16
CA LEU A 216 -13.30 0.08 0.85
C LEU A 216 -14.02 0.17 -0.50
N SER A 217 -13.56 -0.58 -1.52
CA SER A 217 -14.26 -0.67 -2.81
C SER A 217 -15.64 -1.28 -2.66
N ASN A 218 -15.79 -2.33 -1.84
CA ASN A 218 -17.09 -2.94 -1.59
C ASN A 218 -18.05 -1.97 -0.89
N MET A 219 -17.55 -1.17 0.06
CA MET A 219 -18.34 -0.13 0.71
C MET A 219 -18.80 0.93 -0.30
N THR A 220 -17.93 1.35 -1.20
CA THR A 220 -18.30 2.30 -2.27
C THR A 220 -19.30 1.69 -3.24
N TYR A 221 -19.07 0.46 -3.68
CA TYR A 221 -19.90 -0.25 -4.65
C TYR A 221 -21.31 -0.56 -4.11
N GLN A 222 -21.40 -1.07 -2.87
CA GLN A 222 -22.68 -1.49 -2.30
C GLN A 222 -23.48 -0.35 -1.67
N TYR A 223 -22.79 0.57 -0.99
CA TYR A 223 -23.45 1.61 -0.20
C TYR A 223 -23.34 3.01 -0.84
N GLY A 224 -22.66 3.14 -1.98
CA GLY A 224 -22.54 4.40 -2.70
C GLY A 224 -21.71 5.46 -1.99
N PHE A 225 -20.77 5.09 -1.13
CA PHE A 225 -19.85 6.04 -0.50
C PHE A 225 -18.98 6.74 -1.53
N ASN A 226 -18.61 7.99 -1.27
CA ASN A 226 -17.69 8.73 -2.12
C ASN A 226 -16.28 8.09 -2.06
N ALA A 227 -15.87 7.44 -3.17
CA ALA A 227 -14.61 6.74 -3.26
C ALA A 227 -13.41 7.68 -3.02
N VAL A 228 -13.41 8.87 -3.63
CA VAL A 228 -12.30 9.82 -3.53
C VAL A 228 -12.05 10.21 -2.07
N TRP A 229 -13.12 10.49 -1.31
CA TRP A 229 -13.02 10.85 0.09
C TRP A 229 -12.53 9.67 0.95
N LEU A 230 -13.12 8.48 0.75
CA LEU A 230 -12.83 7.29 1.53
C LEU A 230 -11.37 6.82 1.35
N PHE A 231 -10.94 6.70 0.11
CA PHE A 231 -9.57 6.31 -0.22
C PHE A 231 -8.55 7.44 0.06
N GLY A 232 -8.97 8.70 -0.05
CA GLY A 232 -8.12 9.84 0.31
C GLY A 232 -7.75 9.82 1.79
N ILE A 233 -8.71 9.55 2.68
CA ILE A 233 -8.45 9.43 4.12
C ILE A 233 -7.60 8.20 4.40
N GLU A 234 -7.93 7.03 3.82
CA GLU A 234 -7.11 5.82 3.97
C GLU A 234 -5.65 6.11 3.62
N ARG A 235 -5.39 6.74 2.47
CA ARG A 235 -4.03 7.08 2.04
C ARG A 235 -3.33 8.05 2.98
N ALA A 236 -4.01 9.09 3.43
CA ALA A 236 -3.44 10.07 4.36
C ALA A 236 -3.08 9.41 5.70
N VAL A 237 -4.01 8.66 6.30
CA VAL A 237 -3.76 7.94 7.55
C VAL A 237 -2.62 6.94 7.40
N ARG A 238 -2.60 6.19 6.32
CA ARG A 238 -1.57 5.19 6.05
C ARG A 238 -0.17 5.81 5.95
N LEU A 239 -0.02 6.89 5.16
CA LEU A 239 1.27 7.57 5.00
C LEU A 239 1.78 8.16 6.32
N VAL A 240 0.90 8.83 7.08
CA VAL A 240 1.24 9.36 8.40
C VAL A 240 1.63 8.22 9.35
N SER A 241 0.92 7.10 9.32
CA SER A 241 1.18 5.96 10.20
C SER A 241 2.51 5.27 9.87
N VAL A 242 2.87 5.12 8.60
CA VAL A 242 4.20 4.60 8.20
C VAL A 242 5.29 5.54 8.70
N GLN A 243 5.13 6.86 8.50
CA GLN A 243 6.11 7.84 8.95
C GLN A 243 6.27 7.83 10.47
N LEU A 244 5.17 7.71 11.23
CA LEU A 244 5.21 7.57 12.68
C LEU A 244 5.98 6.31 13.11
N GLY A 245 5.85 5.21 12.38
CA GLY A 245 6.61 4.00 12.63
C GLY A 245 8.10 4.18 12.39
N LEU A 246 8.48 4.83 11.29
CA LEU A 246 9.86 5.17 10.95
C LEU A 246 10.51 6.06 12.02
N GLU A 247 9.87 7.17 12.38
CA GLU A 247 10.34 8.12 13.40
C GLU A 247 10.44 7.47 14.78
N ALA A 248 9.45 6.64 15.16
CA ALA A 248 9.47 5.92 16.43
C ALA A 248 10.66 4.95 16.51
N ASN A 249 11.02 4.32 15.40
CA ASN A 249 12.19 3.47 15.38
C ASN A 249 13.49 4.28 15.49
N GLU A 250 13.66 5.35 14.72
CA GLU A 250 14.85 6.20 14.77
C GLU A 250 15.07 6.76 16.19
N THR A 251 14.01 7.24 16.84
CA THR A 251 14.08 7.83 18.19
C THR A 251 14.34 6.78 19.29
N LEU A 252 13.85 5.55 19.13
CA LEU A 252 13.98 4.49 20.14
C LEU A 252 15.12 3.51 19.85
N ALA A 253 15.76 3.58 18.69
CA ALA A 253 16.91 2.73 18.35
C ALA A 253 18.07 2.91 19.34
N GLU A 254 18.22 4.11 19.91
CA GLU A 254 19.21 4.41 20.95
C GLU A 254 18.90 3.72 22.28
N PHE A 255 17.62 3.33 22.51
CA PHE A 255 17.14 2.71 23.74
C PHE A 255 16.70 1.27 23.46
N SER A 256 17.60 0.31 23.48
CA SER A 256 17.33 -1.10 23.14
C SER A 256 16.13 -1.71 23.88
N PHE A 257 15.92 -1.36 25.16
CA PHE A 257 14.77 -1.81 25.95
C PHE A 257 13.46 -1.16 25.48
N GLY A 258 13.50 0.13 25.13
CA GLY A 258 12.31 0.87 24.65
C GLY A 258 11.81 0.33 23.32
N TYR A 259 12.71 0.02 22.40
CA TYR A 259 12.38 -0.58 21.11
C TYR A 259 11.70 -1.95 21.24
N GLY A 260 12.24 -2.85 22.05
CA GLY A 260 11.64 -4.16 22.28
C GLY A 260 10.24 -4.08 22.89
N ALA A 261 10.04 -3.19 23.87
CA ALA A 261 8.72 -2.96 24.46
C ALA A 261 7.71 -2.42 23.46
N LEU A 262 8.14 -1.51 22.58
CA LEU A 262 7.28 -0.98 21.51
C LEU A 262 6.89 -2.07 20.50
N CYS A 263 7.83 -2.90 20.06
CA CYS A 263 7.55 -4.01 19.16
C CYS A 263 6.52 -4.97 19.76
N ILE A 264 6.64 -5.32 21.04
CA ILE A 264 5.68 -6.17 21.74
C ILE A 264 4.30 -5.49 21.84
N ALA A 265 4.26 -4.22 22.20
CA ALA A 265 3.00 -3.46 22.28
C ALA A 265 2.29 -3.39 20.92
N VAL A 266 3.02 -3.09 19.85
CA VAL A 266 2.49 -3.03 18.50
C VAL A 266 2.04 -4.42 18.03
N ALA A 267 2.81 -5.48 18.31
CA ALA A 267 2.43 -6.86 18.01
C ALA A 267 1.12 -7.24 18.71
N ALA A 268 1.00 -6.96 20.01
CA ALA A 268 -0.22 -7.21 20.77
C ALA A 268 -1.42 -6.42 20.20
N ALA A 269 -1.22 -5.14 19.87
CA ALA A 269 -2.26 -4.31 19.28
C ALA A 269 -2.71 -4.83 17.91
N VAL A 270 -1.78 -5.27 17.05
CA VAL A 270 -2.08 -5.89 15.75
C VAL A 270 -2.90 -7.15 15.91
N VAL A 271 -2.53 -8.04 16.86
CA VAL A 271 -3.30 -9.27 17.14
C VAL A 271 -4.72 -8.91 17.58
N VAL A 272 -4.86 -8.03 18.56
CA VAL A 272 -6.16 -7.60 19.07
C VAL A 272 -7.01 -6.96 17.95
N ALA A 273 -6.43 -6.05 17.18
CA ALA A 273 -7.14 -5.40 16.07
C ALA A 273 -7.57 -6.40 15.00
N THR A 274 -6.70 -7.36 14.64
CA THR A 274 -7.02 -8.39 13.66
C THR A 274 -8.22 -9.23 14.08
N PHE A 275 -8.25 -9.67 15.34
CA PHE A 275 -9.37 -10.49 15.83
C PHE A 275 -10.66 -9.69 16.11
N LEU A 276 -10.55 -8.45 16.59
CA LEU A 276 -11.73 -7.66 16.93
C LEU A 276 -12.38 -6.98 15.72
N PHE A 277 -11.58 -6.49 14.76
CA PHE A 277 -12.08 -5.61 13.70
C PHE A 277 -12.18 -6.27 12.33
N LEU A 278 -11.55 -7.42 12.12
CA LEU A 278 -11.52 -8.10 10.84
C LEU A 278 -12.48 -9.33 10.77
N SER A 279 -13.47 -9.44 11.65
CA SER A 279 -14.49 -10.43 11.46
C SER A 279 -15.32 -10.08 10.21
N GLU A 280 -15.55 -11.05 9.33
CA GLU A 280 -16.21 -10.88 8.03
C GLU A 280 -17.60 -10.22 8.15
N LYS A 281 -18.33 -10.51 9.23
CA LYS A 281 -19.64 -9.88 9.52
C LYS A 281 -19.51 -8.39 9.86
N GLN A 282 -18.42 -7.95 10.47
CA GLN A 282 -18.23 -6.56 10.87
C GLN A 282 -17.75 -5.67 9.72
N LEU A 283 -17.13 -6.26 8.70
CA LEU A 283 -16.67 -5.53 7.51
C LEU A 283 -17.78 -5.32 6.47
N THR A 284 -18.82 -6.13 6.51
CA THR A 284 -19.93 -6.11 5.54
C THR A 284 -21.23 -5.51 6.09
N THR A 285 -21.34 -5.30 7.39
CA THR A 285 -22.50 -4.62 7.98
C THR A 285 -22.37 -3.11 7.87
N PRO A 286 -23.42 -2.38 7.43
CA PRO A 286 -23.44 -0.93 7.50
C PRO A 286 -23.34 -0.48 8.97
N TRP A 287 -22.60 0.56 9.22
CA TRP A 287 -22.32 1.17 10.52
C TRP A 287 -23.38 2.21 10.84
#